data_941d4f363bf9d9131c370d8b06cc3de6
#
_entry.id   941d4f363bf9d9131c370d8b06cc3de6
#
_cell.length_a   1.000
_cell.length_b   1.000
_cell.length_c   1.000
_cell.angle_alpha   90.00
_cell.angle_beta   90.00
_cell.angle_gamma   90.00
#
_symmetry.space_group_name_H-M   'P 1'
#
loop_
_entity.id
_entity.type
_entity.pdbx_description
1 polymer ?
#
loop_
_entity_poly.entity_id
_entity_poly.type
_entity_poly.pdbx_seq_one_letter_code
_entity_poly.pdbx_strand_id
1 'polypeptide(L)'
;MKPTLPLSACALAWVSASALAAPHDGLLEGGDWSLLSRNYFLQTDYRTQPSPSGQSLREEWAQGFIADIRSGFTQGTLGLGFDAHAFLGVKLDGGRGHAGTGLLPRGNDGSSDSDYSDAGGAVKLDLSKTTLKFGEMTVETPVFDTGDKRLQPEYATGTLLDSSEFDGVHFQAGRFTAFKNQDSSSSRGDFEGYGATTAHSAVSFAGADFAPPGDFGGSLYAGQLDDTWRQAYLNLHYEHGGLLLDGNLYRTRDQGEARAGEIDTTAWSLSSRYRFGVHALTLAYQKIDGDEPFDFVGGDSIYLANSIKYADFNGPGEQSWQLRYDLDLGAFGVPGLSFMTRYVRGSDIDGTHAPLDGAYAGQYGADGRHWERDSDLRYVVQSGPAKDLSLHFSQVSHRGNADQPANDIDRLYMIVEYPLKGVF
;
A
#
# COMPACT_ATOMS: atom_id res chain seq x y z
N MET A 1 44.94 -21.40 -2.57
CA MET A 1 44.00 -22.52 -2.44
C MET A 1 43.08 -22.21 -1.28
N LYS A 2 41.87 -21.82 -1.54
CA LYS A 2 40.80 -21.60 -0.51
C LYS A 2 39.92 -22.84 -0.52
N PRO A 3 39.51 -23.41 0.61
CA PRO A 3 38.63 -24.56 0.64
C PRO A 3 37.19 -24.14 0.39
N THR A 4 36.55 -24.75 -0.57
CA THR A 4 35.13 -24.72 -0.84
C THR A 4 34.43 -25.63 0.14
N LEU A 5 33.52 -25.10 0.99
CA LEU A 5 32.58 -25.87 1.80
C LEU A 5 31.41 -26.33 0.95
N PRO A 6 31.00 -27.60 1.03
CA PRO A 6 29.80 -28.07 0.33
C PRO A 6 28.52 -27.62 1.01
N LEU A 7 27.55 -27.11 0.24
CA LEU A 7 26.18 -26.94 0.67
C LEU A 7 25.59 -28.31 1.04
N SER A 8 25.35 -28.51 2.33
CA SER A 8 24.56 -29.65 2.81
C SER A 8 23.09 -29.42 2.44
N ALA A 9 22.55 -30.30 1.61
CA ALA A 9 21.14 -30.40 1.31
C ALA A 9 20.37 -30.72 2.61
N CYS A 10 19.57 -29.77 3.11
CA CYS A 10 18.55 -30.08 4.10
C CYS A 10 17.47 -30.93 3.46
N ALA A 11 17.49 -32.22 3.79
CA ALA A 11 16.37 -33.11 3.49
C ALA A 11 15.16 -32.65 4.30
N LEU A 12 14.14 -32.07 3.61
CA LEU A 12 12.82 -31.90 4.19
C LEU A 12 12.24 -33.28 4.47
N ALA A 13 12.19 -33.65 5.76
CA ALA A 13 11.41 -34.78 6.20
C ALA A 13 9.93 -34.46 5.98
N TRP A 14 9.31 -35.12 5.04
CA TRP A 14 7.84 -35.12 4.86
C TRP A 14 7.22 -35.75 6.09
N VAL A 15 6.74 -34.94 7.02
CA VAL A 15 5.81 -35.38 8.03
C VAL A 15 4.45 -35.52 7.34
N SER A 16 4.05 -36.76 7.09
CA SER A 16 2.72 -37.11 6.57
C SER A 16 1.70 -36.83 7.67
N ALA A 17 1.32 -35.59 7.87
CA ALA A 17 0.08 -35.26 8.53
C ALA A 17 -1.03 -35.43 7.48
N SER A 18 -1.83 -36.50 7.60
CA SER A 18 -3.05 -36.63 6.83
C SER A 18 -4.06 -35.60 7.35
N ALA A 19 -3.88 -34.34 7.05
CA ALA A 19 -4.93 -33.37 7.13
C ALA A 19 -5.90 -33.70 6.00
N LEU A 20 -7.03 -34.35 6.34
CA LEU A 20 -8.17 -34.45 5.43
C LEU A 20 -8.58 -33.00 5.13
N ALA A 21 -8.27 -32.54 3.91
CA ALA A 21 -8.74 -31.24 3.42
C ALA A 21 -10.27 -31.20 3.62
N ALA A 22 -10.80 -30.12 4.17
CA ALA A 22 -12.24 -29.94 4.25
C ALA A 22 -12.78 -29.98 2.81
N PRO A 23 -13.91 -30.65 2.55
CA PRO A 23 -14.48 -30.71 1.21
C PRO A 23 -14.82 -29.28 0.77
N HIS A 24 -14.37 -28.88 -0.41
CA HIS A 24 -14.76 -27.61 -1.01
C HIS A 24 -16.26 -27.64 -1.35
N ASP A 25 -16.94 -26.51 -1.09
CA ASP A 25 -18.40 -26.38 -1.27
C ASP A 25 -18.81 -26.39 -2.75
N GLY A 26 -17.92 -26.05 -3.66
CA GLY A 26 -18.16 -25.94 -5.11
C GLY A 26 -17.78 -24.57 -5.65
N LEU A 27 -17.71 -24.44 -6.98
CA LEU A 27 -17.30 -23.19 -7.64
C LEU A 27 -18.26 -22.03 -7.38
N LEU A 28 -19.57 -22.29 -7.30
CA LEU A 28 -20.59 -21.27 -7.06
C LEU A 28 -20.91 -21.16 -5.57
N GLU A 29 -21.21 -22.26 -4.91
CA GLU A 29 -21.66 -22.28 -3.50
C GLU A 29 -20.60 -21.70 -2.53
N GLY A 30 -19.33 -21.80 -2.87
CA GLY A 30 -18.23 -21.18 -2.11
C GLY A 30 -17.79 -19.83 -2.62
N GLY A 31 -18.52 -19.23 -3.55
CA GLY A 31 -18.14 -17.98 -4.19
C GLY A 31 -18.88 -16.75 -3.66
N ASP A 32 -18.27 -15.61 -3.85
CA ASP A 32 -18.83 -14.30 -3.52
C ASP A 32 -18.60 -13.27 -4.64
N TRP A 33 -19.38 -12.21 -4.59
CA TRP A 33 -19.21 -11.05 -5.46
C TRP A 33 -19.34 -9.74 -4.66
N SER A 34 -18.65 -8.72 -5.12
CA SER A 34 -18.81 -7.35 -4.64
C SER A 34 -18.89 -6.35 -5.78
N LEU A 35 -19.60 -5.25 -5.55
CA LEU A 35 -19.60 -4.08 -6.40
C LEU A 35 -19.48 -2.85 -5.51
N LEU A 36 -18.38 -2.12 -5.64
CA LEU A 36 -18.17 -0.85 -4.96
C LEU A 36 -18.45 0.30 -5.92
N SER A 37 -19.41 1.17 -5.57
CA SER A 37 -19.61 2.46 -6.20
C SER A 37 -18.81 3.49 -5.42
N ARG A 38 -17.82 4.14 -6.06
CA ARG A 38 -16.92 5.14 -5.45
C ARG A 38 -17.05 6.46 -6.20
N ASN A 39 -17.61 7.47 -5.56
CA ASN A 39 -17.57 8.85 -6.01
C ASN A 39 -16.42 9.56 -5.35
N TYR A 40 -15.50 10.15 -6.14
CA TYR A 40 -14.27 10.69 -5.62
C TYR A 40 -13.98 12.06 -6.22
N PHE A 41 -13.89 13.06 -5.34
CA PHE A 41 -13.38 14.40 -5.65
C PHE A 41 -12.02 14.58 -4.97
N LEU A 42 -11.02 15.01 -5.74
CA LEU A 42 -9.67 15.28 -5.26
C LEU A 42 -9.16 16.60 -5.82
N GLN A 43 -8.82 17.51 -4.91
CA GLN A 43 -8.24 18.81 -5.24
C GLN A 43 -6.88 18.96 -4.54
N THR A 44 -5.87 19.44 -5.26
CA THR A 44 -4.54 19.80 -4.73
C THR A 44 -4.19 21.19 -5.20
N ASP A 45 -4.10 22.11 -4.24
CA ASP A 45 -3.66 23.49 -4.45
C ASP A 45 -2.16 23.60 -4.09
N TYR A 46 -1.34 24.01 -5.06
CA TYR A 46 0.11 24.20 -4.92
C TYR A 46 0.39 25.60 -4.46
N ARG A 47 1.01 25.78 -3.29
CA ARG A 47 1.11 27.06 -2.59
C ARG A 47 2.31 27.89 -2.97
N THR A 48 3.48 27.28 -3.08
CA THR A 48 4.74 28.02 -3.24
C THR A 48 5.28 27.89 -4.64
N GLN A 49 5.19 26.69 -5.21
CA GLN A 49 5.65 26.41 -6.57
C GLN A 49 4.59 25.57 -7.29
N PRO A 50 4.42 25.76 -8.60
CA PRO A 50 3.52 24.89 -9.36
C PRO A 50 3.99 23.43 -9.31
N SER A 51 3.07 22.52 -9.61
CA SER A 51 3.39 21.10 -9.77
C SER A 51 4.49 20.86 -10.80
N PRO A 52 5.11 19.68 -10.86
CA PRO A 52 6.08 19.33 -11.92
C PRO A 52 5.56 19.55 -13.35
N SER A 53 4.24 19.53 -13.55
CA SER A 53 3.58 19.84 -14.83
C SER A 53 3.21 21.32 -15.01
N GLY A 54 3.65 22.21 -14.13
CA GLY A 54 3.43 23.65 -14.21
C GLY A 54 2.05 24.16 -13.77
N GLN A 55 1.25 23.30 -13.10
CA GLN A 55 -0.09 23.66 -12.65
C GLN A 55 -0.06 24.15 -11.19
N SER A 56 -0.78 25.22 -10.87
CA SER A 56 -1.00 25.70 -9.51
C SER A 56 -2.14 24.95 -8.81
N LEU A 57 -3.03 24.32 -9.57
CA LEU A 57 -4.17 23.56 -9.09
C LEU A 57 -4.32 22.28 -9.91
N ARG A 58 -4.52 21.15 -9.22
CA ARG A 58 -5.05 19.92 -9.81
C ARG A 58 -6.38 19.61 -9.16
N GLU A 59 -7.38 19.29 -9.98
CA GLU A 59 -8.71 19.02 -9.49
C GLU A 59 -9.42 18.06 -10.45
N GLU A 60 -9.91 16.95 -9.91
CA GLU A 60 -10.67 15.95 -10.64
C GLU A 60 -11.82 15.45 -9.77
N TRP A 61 -12.96 15.22 -10.42
CA TRP A 61 -14.13 14.57 -9.84
C TRP A 61 -14.56 13.43 -10.74
N ALA A 62 -14.62 12.23 -10.17
CA ALA A 62 -14.89 11.03 -10.95
C ALA A 62 -15.80 10.05 -10.18
N GLN A 63 -16.48 9.19 -10.95
CA GLN A 63 -17.27 8.08 -10.46
C GLN A 63 -16.61 6.78 -10.90
N GLY A 64 -16.27 5.91 -9.94
CA GLY A 64 -15.78 4.56 -10.17
C GLY A 64 -16.82 3.50 -9.82
N PHE A 65 -16.77 2.40 -10.56
CA PHE A 65 -17.48 1.15 -10.26
C PHE A 65 -16.45 0.03 -10.29
N ILE A 66 -16.22 -0.64 -9.15
CA ILE A 66 -15.28 -1.72 -8.99
C ILE A 66 -16.09 -2.99 -8.71
N ALA A 67 -16.02 -3.97 -9.58
CA ALA A 67 -16.70 -5.25 -9.45
C ALA A 67 -15.68 -6.37 -9.26
N ASP A 68 -15.89 -7.20 -8.25
CA ASP A 68 -15.09 -8.38 -7.97
C ASP A 68 -15.96 -9.62 -7.93
N ILE A 69 -15.46 -10.72 -8.47
CA ILE A 69 -16.03 -12.05 -8.38
C ILE A 69 -14.93 -12.99 -7.87
N ARG A 70 -15.21 -13.70 -6.79
CA ARG A 70 -14.34 -14.76 -6.26
C ARG A 70 -15.12 -16.06 -6.31
N SER A 71 -14.68 -17.01 -7.14
CA SER A 71 -15.31 -18.34 -7.13
C SER A 71 -14.93 -19.10 -5.85
N GLY A 72 -15.73 -20.07 -5.46
CA GLY A 72 -15.26 -21.17 -4.63
C GLY A 72 -14.25 -22.05 -5.37
N PHE A 73 -14.11 -23.30 -4.91
CA PHE A 73 -13.21 -24.28 -5.51
C PHE A 73 -13.98 -25.53 -5.95
N THR A 74 -13.53 -26.18 -7.01
CA THR A 74 -14.06 -27.49 -7.41
C THR A 74 -13.90 -28.50 -6.28
N GLN A 75 -14.85 -29.41 -6.16
CA GLN A 75 -14.77 -30.47 -5.15
C GLN A 75 -13.59 -31.40 -5.41
N GLY A 76 -13.00 -31.92 -4.33
CA GLY A 76 -11.86 -32.81 -4.37
C GLY A 76 -10.72 -32.40 -3.45
N THR A 77 -9.63 -33.14 -3.44
CA THR A 77 -8.44 -32.83 -2.64
C THR A 77 -7.68 -31.62 -3.19
N LEU A 78 -7.72 -31.45 -4.50
CA LEU A 78 -7.18 -30.28 -5.20
C LEU A 78 -8.36 -29.49 -5.75
N GLY A 79 -8.55 -28.27 -5.25
CA GLY A 79 -9.57 -27.34 -5.70
C GLY A 79 -9.07 -26.45 -6.82
N LEU A 80 -9.90 -26.24 -7.83
CA LEU A 80 -9.68 -25.24 -8.89
C LEU A 80 -10.69 -24.13 -8.72
N GLY A 81 -10.26 -22.88 -8.85
CA GLY A 81 -11.10 -21.70 -8.81
C GLY A 81 -10.57 -20.57 -9.64
N PHE A 82 -11.28 -19.45 -9.63
CA PHE A 82 -10.84 -18.22 -10.29
C PHE A 82 -11.32 -16.99 -9.50
N ASP A 83 -10.59 -15.91 -9.64
CA ASP A 83 -10.99 -14.57 -9.23
C ASP A 83 -11.05 -13.70 -10.49
N ALA A 84 -12.02 -12.79 -10.58
CA ALA A 84 -12.14 -11.85 -11.69
C ALA A 84 -12.53 -10.48 -11.13
N HIS A 85 -12.03 -9.42 -11.75
CA HIS A 85 -12.41 -8.07 -11.44
C HIS A 85 -12.69 -7.27 -12.71
N ALA A 86 -13.49 -6.21 -12.57
CA ALA A 86 -13.74 -5.24 -13.62
C ALA A 86 -13.88 -3.86 -13.00
N PHE A 87 -13.44 -2.85 -13.73
CA PHE A 87 -13.50 -1.46 -13.33
C PHE A 87 -14.03 -0.57 -14.44
N LEU A 88 -14.82 0.43 -14.06
CA LEU A 88 -15.25 1.52 -14.92
C LEU A 88 -15.11 2.83 -14.14
N GLY A 89 -14.29 3.75 -14.64
CA GLY A 89 -14.17 5.13 -14.17
C GLY A 89 -14.76 6.10 -15.17
N VAL A 90 -15.54 7.06 -14.69
CA VAL A 90 -16.19 8.10 -15.50
C VAL A 90 -15.88 9.47 -14.89
N LYS A 91 -15.36 10.37 -15.71
CA LYS A 91 -15.12 11.74 -15.31
C LYS A 91 -16.45 12.47 -15.12
N LEU A 92 -16.63 13.12 -13.98
CA LEU A 92 -17.73 14.03 -13.70
C LEU A 92 -17.31 15.46 -13.90
N ASP A 93 -16.08 15.82 -13.46
CA ASP A 93 -15.46 17.11 -13.71
C ASP A 93 -13.93 16.97 -13.72
N GLY A 94 -13.25 17.91 -14.37
CA GLY A 94 -11.80 17.95 -14.55
C GLY A 94 -11.48 18.46 -15.95
N GLY A 95 -10.71 19.50 -16.02
CA GLY A 95 -10.45 20.20 -17.28
C GLY A 95 -8.97 20.26 -17.63
N ARG A 96 -8.72 20.81 -18.82
CA ARG A 96 -7.35 21.12 -19.25
C ARG A 96 -6.69 22.08 -18.27
N GLY A 97 -5.49 21.70 -17.81
CA GLY A 97 -4.76 22.46 -16.79
C GLY A 97 -5.08 22.06 -15.35
N HIS A 98 -6.04 21.18 -15.10
CA HIS A 98 -6.38 20.68 -13.76
C HIS A 98 -6.13 19.16 -13.57
N ALA A 99 -5.82 18.44 -14.64
CA ALA A 99 -5.60 17.00 -14.64
C ALA A 99 -4.36 16.58 -13.83
N GLY A 100 -4.33 15.30 -13.43
CA GLY A 100 -3.15 14.67 -12.83
C GLY A 100 -3.22 14.55 -11.31
N THR A 101 -4.42 14.36 -10.76
CA THR A 101 -4.61 13.96 -9.35
C THR A 101 -4.37 12.45 -9.15
N GLY A 102 -4.33 11.67 -10.25
CA GLY A 102 -4.27 10.21 -10.25
C GLY A 102 -5.64 9.55 -10.12
N LEU A 103 -6.76 10.28 -10.26
CA LEU A 103 -8.10 9.70 -10.34
C LEU A 103 -8.41 9.20 -11.75
N LEU A 104 -7.93 9.90 -12.76
CA LEU A 104 -8.20 9.66 -14.17
C LEU A 104 -6.88 9.64 -14.96
N PRO A 105 -6.78 8.83 -16.02
CA PRO A 105 -5.66 8.89 -16.94
C PRO A 105 -5.53 10.28 -17.55
N ARG A 106 -4.30 10.69 -17.83
CA ARG A 106 -4.02 11.98 -18.44
C ARG A 106 -3.84 11.82 -19.95
N GLY A 107 -4.73 12.45 -20.72
CA GLY A 107 -4.66 12.48 -22.18
C GLY A 107 -3.49 13.31 -22.70
N ASN A 108 -3.16 13.11 -23.96
CA ASN A 108 -2.06 13.81 -24.65
C ASN A 108 -2.24 15.32 -24.77
N ASP A 109 -3.48 15.81 -24.66
CA ASP A 109 -3.81 17.24 -24.69
C ASP A 109 -3.66 17.92 -23.32
N GLY A 110 -3.29 17.16 -22.28
CA GLY A 110 -3.13 17.61 -20.91
C GLY A 110 -4.42 17.73 -20.11
N SER A 111 -5.54 17.22 -20.63
CA SER A 111 -6.80 17.02 -19.89
C SER A 111 -6.88 15.60 -19.34
N SER A 112 -7.80 15.36 -18.42
CA SER A 112 -8.16 14.02 -17.97
C SER A 112 -9.04 13.33 -19.02
N ASP A 113 -8.86 12.03 -19.22
CA ASP A 113 -9.71 11.22 -20.07
C ASP A 113 -11.17 11.24 -19.56
N SER A 114 -12.14 11.09 -20.48
CA SER A 114 -13.57 11.12 -20.14
C SER A 114 -14.01 9.89 -19.37
N ASP A 115 -13.39 8.77 -19.66
CA ASP A 115 -13.63 7.48 -19.02
C ASP A 115 -12.41 6.56 -19.22
N TYR A 116 -12.30 5.55 -18.39
CA TYR A 116 -11.38 4.44 -18.58
C TYR A 116 -11.95 3.19 -17.91
N SER A 117 -11.56 2.04 -18.40
CA SER A 117 -12.07 0.77 -17.91
C SER A 117 -11.00 -0.31 -17.98
N ASP A 118 -11.19 -1.33 -17.17
CA ASP A 118 -10.31 -2.46 -17.08
C ASP A 118 -11.05 -3.72 -16.66
N ALA A 119 -10.50 -4.89 -17.00
CA ALA A 119 -10.92 -6.17 -16.49
C ALA A 119 -9.75 -7.13 -16.47
N GLY A 120 -9.65 -7.89 -15.39
CA GLY A 120 -8.60 -8.85 -15.18
C GLY A 120 -9.03 -9.99 -14.28
N GLY A 121 -8.07 -10.83 -13.89
CA GLY A 121 -8.33 -11.90 -12.95
C GLY A 121 -7.21 -12.92 -12.88
N ALA A 122 -7.41 -13.91 -12.02
CA ALA A 122 -6.46 -14.97 -11.73
C ALA A 122 -7.16 -16.33 -11.63
N VAL A 123 -6.47 -17.37 -12.06
CA VAL A 123 -6.83 -18.75 -11.71
C VAL A 123 -6.21 -19.10 -10.36
N LYS A 124 -6.86 -19.96 -9.59
CA LYS A 124 -6.39 -20.38 -8.29
C LYS A 124 -6.50 -21.89 -8.09
N LEU A 125 -5.48 -22.43 -7.44
CA LEU A 125 -5.39 -23.83 -7.01
C LEU A 125 -5.37 -23.84 -5.50
N ASP A 126 -6.16 -24.71 -4.88
CA ASP A 126 -6.22 -24.87 -3.43
C ASP A 126 -5.91 -26.30 -3.02
N LEU A 127 -5.04 -26.44 -2.04
CA LEU A 127 -4.70 -27.71 -1.41
C LEU A 127 -4.58 -27.49 0.10
N SER A 128 -5.47 -28.07 0.87
CA SER A 128 -5.54 -27.93 2.33
C SER A 128 -5.81 -26.48 2.75
N LYS A 129 -4.84 -25.76 3.32
CA LYS A 129 -4.88 -24.35 3.67
C LYS A 129 -3.88 -23.53 2.85
N THR A 130 -3.55 -24.00 1.66
CA THR A 130 -2.57 -23.37 0.77
C THR A 130 -3.20 -23.11 -0.58
N THR A 131 -3.22 -21.84 -0.98
CA THR A 131 -3.73 -21.39 -2.28
C THR A 131 -2.57 -20.87 -3.14
N LEU A 132 -2.50 -21.31 -4.39
CA LEU A 132 -1.62 -20.78 -5.42
C LEU A 132 -2.47 -20.02 -6.44
N LYS A 133 -2.18 -18.74 -6.65
CA LYS A 133 -2.85 -17.89 -7.65
C LYS A 133 -1.89 -17.55 -8.78
N PHE A 134 -2.44 -17.46 -10.00
CA PHE A 134 -1.72 -17.02 -11.18
C PHE A 134 -2.59 -16.11 -12.04
N GLY A 135 -2.14 -14.90 -12.33
CA GLY A 135 -2.87 -13.88 -13.10
C GLY A 135 -2.71 -12.50 -12.52
N GLU A 136 -3.72 -11.65 -12.77
CA GLU A 136 -3.79 -10.29 -12.25
C GLU A 136 -4.57 -10.27 -10.92
N MET A 137 -3.97 -9.68 -9.88
CA MET A 137 -4.53 -9.68 -8.52
C MET A 137 -3.98 -8.51 -7.69
N THR A 138 -4.62 -8.22 -6.58
CA THR A 138 -4.07 -7.36 -5.53
C THR A 138 -3.11 -8.16 -4.64
N VAL A 139 -2.11 -7.47 -4.09
CA VAL A 139 -1.12 -8.03 -3.15
C VAL A 139 -1.02 -7.09 -1.96
N GLU A 140 -0.92 -7.64 -0.76
CA GLU A 140 -0.79 -6.88 0.49
C GLU A 140 0.32 -7.51 1.33
N THR A 141 1.54 -6.98 1.21
CA THR A 141 2.70 -7.34 2.02
C THR A 141 3.59 -6.12 2.26
N PRO A 142 4.39 -6.09 3.34
CA PRO A 142 5.20 -4.92 3.65
C PRO A 142 6.33 -4.61 2.64
N VAL A 143 6.66 -5.55 1.77
CA VAL A 143 7.71 -5.39 0.75
C VAL A 143 7.18 -5.30 -0.67
N PHE A 144 5.89 -5.56 -0.87
CA PHE A 144 5.16 -5.34 -2.10
C PHE A 144 3.66 -5.28 -1.84
N ASP A 145 3.05 -4.12 -2.06
CA ASP A 145 1.65 -3.85 -1.77
C ASP A 145 1.03 -3.04 -2.92
N THR A 146 -0.12 -3.52 -3.41
CA THR A 146 -0.92 -2.81 -4.41
C THR A 146 -1.90 -1.89 -3.68
N GLY A 147 -1.69 -0.59 -3.77
CA GLY A 147 -2.52 0.40 -3.08
C GLY A 147 -3.96 0.49 -3.61
N ASP A 148 -4.86 0.93 -2.74
CA ASP A 148 -6.22 1.37 -3.11
C ASP A 148 -6.46 2.82 -2.63
N LYS A 149 -5.73 3.76 -3.22
CA LYS A 149 -5.69 5.17 -2.78
C LYS A 149 -6.45 6.14 -3.69
N ARG A 150 -6.98 5.67 -4.83
CA ARG A 150 -7.64 6.49 -5.85
C ARG A 150 -8.97 5.88 -6.30
N LEU A 151 -9.32 6.09 -7.57
CA LEU A 151 -10.62 5.67 -8.10
C LEU A 151 -10.72 4.15 -8.27
N GLN A 152 -9.62 3.50 -8.68
CA GLN A 152 -9.47 2.03 -8.72
C GLN A 152 -8.26 1.59 -7.91
N PRO A 153 -8.21 0.33 -7.45
CA PRO A 153 -7.00 -0.28 -6.89
C PRO A 153 -5.90 -0.45 -7.94
N GLU A 154 -4.68 -0.53 -7.49
CA GLU A 154 -3.58 -1.07 -8.27
C GLU A 154 -3.68 -2.59 -8.35
N TYR A 155 -3.12 -3.18 -9.40
CA TYR A 155 -3.05 -4.63 -9.57
C TYR A 155 -1.66 -5.05 -10.03
N ALA A 156 -1.29 -6.26 -9.70
CA ALA A 156 -0.04 -6.87 -10.15
C ALA A 156 -0.32 -8.20 -10.87
N THR A 157 0.44 -8.48 -11.95
CA THR A 157 0.34 -9.72 -12.71
C THR A 157 1.49 -10.64 -12.37
N GLY A 158 1.17 -11.84 -11.88
CA GLY A 158 2.20 -12.80 -11.48
C GLY A 158 1.64 -14.04 -10.81
N THR A 159 2.41 -14.57 -9.87
CA THR A 159 2.10 -15.76 -9.09
C THR A 159 2.18 -15.44 -7.61
N LEU A 160 1.18 -15.85 -6.84
CA LEU A 160 1.12 -15.71 -5.38
C LEU A 160 0.82 -17.07 -4.74
N LEU A 161 1.64 -17.46 -3.80
CA LEU A 161 1.39 -18.54 -2.84
C LEU A 161 0.95 -17.92 -1.51
N ASP A 162 -0.15 -18.42 -0.97
CA ASP A 162 -0.72 -18.01 0.30
C ASP A 162 -1.00 -19.28 1.13
N SER A 163 -0.54 -19.35 2.37
CA SER A 163 -0.61 -20.58 3.17
C SER A 163 -0.80 -20.31 4.65
N SER A 164 -1.80 -20.98 5.25
CA SER A 164 -2.09 -20.99 6.68
C SER A 164 -2.03 -22.40 7.28
N GLU A 165 -1.12 -23.25 6.81
CA GLU A 165 -0.98 -24.64 7.27
C GLU A 165 -0.61 -24.74 8.75
N PHE A 166 0.09 -23.74 9.30
CA PHE A 166 0.50 -23.69 10.70
C PHE A 166 -0.35 -22.71 11.47
N ASP A 167 -0.89 -23.13 12.62
CA ASP A 167 -1.70 -22.26 13.47
C ASP A 167 -0.90 -21.04 13.95
N GLY A 168 -1.46 -19.86 13.77
CA GLY A 168 -0.83 -18.59 14.12
C GLY A 168 0.31 -18.15 13.19
N VAL A 169 0.47 -18.78 12.02
CA VAL A 169 1.41 -18.38 10.98
C VAL A 169 0.69 -18.29 9.63
N HIS A 170 0.78 -17.14 9.00
CA HIS A 170 0.32 -16.91 7.63
C HIS A 170 1.53 -16.63 6.74
N PHE A 171 1.82 -17.53 5.82
CA PHE A 171 2.96 -17.46 4.92
C PHE A 171 2.52 -16.99 3.54
N GLN A 172 3.29 -16.08 2.95
CA GLN A 172 3.10 -15.61 1.59
C GLN A 172 4.42 -15.62 0.82
N ALA A 173 4.36 -15.96 -0.48
CA ALA A 173 5.48 -15.83 -1.40
C ALA A 173 4.96 -15.52 -2.80
N GLY A 174 5.64 -14.65 -3.53
CA GLY A 174 5.18 -14.25 -4.85
C GLY A 174 6.29 -13.80 -5.78
N ARG A 175 5.97 -13.84 -7.09
CA ARG A 175 6.75 -13.19 -8.15
C ARG A 175 5.80 -12.55 -9.14
N PHE A 176 5.99 -11.25 -9.37
CA PHE A 176 5.18 -10.43 -10.24
C PHE A 176 6.04 -9.80 -11.31
N THR A 177 5.52 -9.75 -12.54
CA THR A 177 6.28 -9.33 -13.73
C THR A 177 5.62 -8.16 -14.47
N ALA A 178 4.48 -7.67 -13.98
CA ALA A 178 3.83 -6.48 -14.49
C ALA A 178 3.00 -5.82 -13.39
N PHE A 179 2.81 -4.52 -13.50
CA PHE A 179 2.09 -3.68 -12.54
C PHE A 179 1.10 -2.77 -13.27
N LYS A 180 -0.06 -2.57 -12.69
CA LYS A 180 -1.07 -1.65 -13.18
C LYS A 180 -1.33 -0.56 -12.16
N ASN A 181 -1.00 0.68 -12.55
CA ASN A 181 -1.26 1.86 -11.73
C ASN A 181 -2.74 2.19 -11.65
N GLN A 182 -3.13 2.88 -10.60
CA GLN A 182 -4.51 3.26 -10.26
C GLN A 182 -5.21 4.17 -11.30
N ASP A 183 -4.47 4.85 -12.17
CA ASP A 183 -4.96 5.71 -13.24
C ASP A 183 -4.64 5.14 -14.64
N SER A 184 -4.50 3.83 -14.76
CA SER A 184 -4.13 3.15 -15.99
C SER A 184 -5.07 1.98 -16.30
N SER A 185 -5.34 1.75 -17.58
CA SER A 185 -5.97 0.52 -18.10
C SER A 185 -4.95 -0.53 -18.55
N SER A 186 -3.63 -0.25 -18.43
CA SER A 186 -2.59 -1.15 -18.87
C SER A 186 -2.18 -2.13 -17.78
N SER A 187 -2.44 -3.42 -17.99
CA SER A 187 -1.98 -4.51 -17.11
C SER A 187 -0.52 -4.92 -17.34
N ARG A 188 0.24 -4.15 -18.14
CA ARG A 188 1.63 -4.46 -18.55
C ARG A 188 2.58 -3.30 -18.27
N GLY A 189 2.27 -2.47 -17.27
CA GLY A 189 3.19 -1.43 -16.80
C GLY A 189 4.40 -2.04 -16.08
N ASP A 190 5.48 -1.28 -16.08
CA ASP A 190 6.68 -1.61 -15.31
C ASP A 190 6.48 -1.23 -13.82
N PHE A 191 7.36 -1.75 -12.98
CA PHE A 191 7.40 -1.36 -11.57
C PHE A 191 8.14 -0.03 -11.43
N GLU A 192 7.57 0.86 -10.64
CA GLU A 192 8.16 2.14 -10.29
C GLU A 192 8.55 2.12 -8.82
N GLY A 193 9.81 2.42 -8.53
CA GLY A 193 10.27 2.69 -7.17
C GLY A 193 10.04 4.16 -6.80
N TYR A 194 10.20 4.50 -5.54
CA TYR A 194 10.01 5.86 -5.03
C TYR A 194 10.84 6.91 -5.77
N GLY A 195 12.09 6.64 -6.07
CA GLY A 195 12.97 7.54 -6.81
C GLY A 195 13.53 6.94 -8.10
N ALA A 196 13.21 5.69 -8.41
CA ALA A 196 13.74 4.97 -9.56
C ALA A 196 12.63 4.30 -10.37
N THR A 197 12.59 4.57 -11.66
CA THR A 197 11.76 3.85 -12.64
C THR A 197 12.57 2.74 -13.26
N THR A 198 12.05 1.51 -13.23
CA THR A 198 12.74 0.32 -13.75
C THR A 198 11.95 -0.28 -14.90
N ALA A 199 12.56 -0.36 -16.09
CA ALA A 199 11.94 -1.01 -17.24
C ALA A 199 12.09 -2.53 -17.16
N HIS A 200 11.01 -3.27 -17.45
CA HIS A 200 11.00 -4.74 -17.52
C HIS A 200 11.52 -5.46 -16.27
N SER A 201 11.30 -4.86 -15.12
CA SER A 201 11.65 -5.45 -13.83
C SER A 201 10.59 -6.43 -13.34
N ALA A 202 10.94 -7.19 -12.31
CA ALA A 202 10.00 -8.02 -11.58
C ALA A 202 10.22 -7.83 -10.06
N VAL A 203 9.16 -8.02 -9.29
CA VAL A 203 9.20 -8.06 -7.84
C VAL A 203 9.03 -9.49 -7.38
N SER A 204 9.87 -9.95 -6.47
CA SER A 204 9.74 -11.24 -5.81
C SER A 204 9.80 -11.06 -4.30
N PHE A 205 9.01 -11.81 -3.55
CA PHE A 205 9.04 -11.77 -2.10
C PHE A 205 8.69 -13.11 -1.48
N ALA A 206 9.06 -13.28 -0.21
CA ALA A 206 8.58 -14.33 0.67
C ALA A 206 8.61 -13.84 2.11
N GLY A 207 7.63 -14.27 2.90
CA GLY A 207 7.57 -13.90 4.31
C GLY A 207 6.41 -14.54 5.04
N ALA A 208 6.26 -14.18 6.30
CA ALA A 208 5.18 -14.66 7.13
C ALA A 208 4.77 -13.64 8.19
N ASP A 209 3.49 -13.66 8.52
CA ASP A 209 2.90 -13.00 9.67
C ASP A 209 2.72 -14.00 10.81
N PHE A 210 2.99 -13.56 12.03
CA PHE A 210 2.92 -14.36 13.24
C PHE A 210 1.91 -13.77 14.21
N ALA A 211 0.87 -14.52 14.51
CA ALA A 211 -0.18 -14.18 15.46
C ALA A 211 -0.37 -15.32 16.47
N PRO A 212 0.63 -15.61 17.35
CA PRO A 212 0.48 -16.62 18.38
C PRO A 212 -0.60 -16.21 19.37
N PRO A 213 -1.18 -17.16 20.14
CA PRO A 213 -2.07 -16.81 21.24
C PRO A 213 -1.39 -15.88 22.23
N GLY A 214 -2.00 -14.71 22.49
CA GLY A 214 -1.48 -13.71 23.44
C GLY A 214 -1.44 -12.32 22.85
N ASP A 215 -0.66 -11.45 23.48
CA ASP A 215 -0.65 -10.01 23.20
C ASP A 215 0.44 -9.60 22.18
N PHE A 216 1.27 -10.52 21.73
CA PHE A 216 2.39 -10.28 20.79
C PHE A 216 2.07 -10.83 19.41
N GLY A 217 2.50 -10.12 18.40
CA GLY A 217 2.52 -10.56 17.00
C GLY A 217 3.66 -9.88 16.25
N GLY A 218 3.77 -10.21 14.97
CA GLY A 218 4.79 -9.61 14.12
C GLY A 218 4.84 -10.22 12.73
N SER A 219 5.75 -9.72 11.92
CA SER A 219 5.94 -10.14 10.54
C SER A 219 7.42 -10.18 10.18
N LEU A 220 7.79 -11.11 9.32
CA LEU A 220 9.14 -11.18 8.74
C LEU A 220 9.01 -11.43 7.23
N TYR A 221 9.51 -10.49 6.43
CA TYR A 221 9.47 -10.58 4.97
C TYR A 221 10.84 -10.26 4.37
N ALA A 222 11.09 -10.84 3.20
CA ALA A 222 12.18 -10.45 2.32
C ALA A 222 11.61 -10.24 0.92
N GLY A 223 12.03 -9.16 0.24
CA GLY A 223 11.62 -8.81 -1.11
C GLY A 223 12.79 -8.32 -1.94
N GLN A 224 12.61 -8.34 -3.25
CA GLN A 224 13.56 -7.73 -4.20
C GLN A 224 12.82 -7.17 -5.41
N LEU A 225 13.28 -6.02 -5.88
CA LEU A 225 13.05 -5.49 -7.22
C LEU A 225 14.26 -5.89 -8.07
N ASP A 226 14.05 -6.67 -9.11
CA ASP A 226 15.12 -7.24 -9.94
C ASP A 226 16.09 -6.13 -10.41
N ASP A 227 17.40 -6.41 -10.30
CA ASP A 227 18.50 -5.53 -10.69
C ASP A 227 18.49 -4.13 -10.07
N THR A 228 17.74 -3.91 -9.00
CA THR A 228 17.62 -2.61 -8.33
C THR A 228 17.95 -2.72 -6.86
N TRP A 229 17.12 -3.38 -6.06
CA TRP A 229 17.35 -3.54 -4.62
C TRP A 229 16.75 -4.84 -4.06
N ARG A 230 17.22 -5.20 -2.86
CA ARG A 230 16.63 -6.21 -1.98
C ARG A 230 16.30 -5.60 -0.62
N GLN A 231 15.19 -6.02 -0.04
CA GLN A 231 14.71 -5.57 1.27
C GLN A 231 14.48 -6.74 2.21
N ALA A 232 14.78 -6.53 3.48
CA ALA A 232 14.31 -7.36 4.58
C ALA A 232 13.46 -6.49 5.51
N TYR A 233 12.34 -7.01 5.96
CA TYR A 233 11.40 -6.34 6.84
C TYR A 233 11.12 -7.17 8.09
N LEU A 234 11.03 -6.48 9.22
CA LEU A 234 10.63 -7.02 10.52
C LEU A 234 9.59 -6.09 11.15
N ASN A 235 8.45 -6.64 11.56
CA ASN A 235 7.52 -5.99 12.48
C ASN A 235 7.45 -6.77 13.78
N LEU A 236 7.34 -6.06 14.88
CA LEU A 236 6.94 -6.58 16.18
C LEU A 236 5.90 -5.66 16.79
N HIS A 237 4.79 -6.23 17.25
CA HIS A 237 3.76 -5.46 17.93
C HIS A 237 3.28 -6.16 19.20
N TYR A 238 2.77 -5.34 20.13
CA TYR A 238 2.19 -5.75 21.41
C TYR A 238 0.89 -5.01 21.63
N GLU A 239 -0.22 -5.73 21.87
CA GLU A 239 -1.53 -5.14 22.13
C GLU A 239 -2.12 -5.66 23.44
N HIS A 240 -2.35 -4.79 24.41
CA HIS A 240 -2.95 -5.13 25.71
C HIS A 240 -3.68 -3.95 26.34
N GLY A 241 -4.91 -4.17 26.84
CA GLY A 241 -5.62 -3.19 27.64
C GLY A 241 -5.84 -1.82 26.97
N GLY A 242 -5.94 -1.78 25.63
CA GLY A 242 -6.09 -0.56 24.85
C GLY A 242 -4.77 0.09 24.44
N LEU A 243 -3.62 -0.41 24.92
CA LEU A 243 -2.28 -0.03 24.46
C LEU A 243 -1.88 -0.90 23.27
N LEU A 244 -1.46 -0.27 22.19
CA LEU A 244 -0.76 -0.90 21.07
C LEU A 244 0.64 -0.29 20.97
N LEU A 245 1.66 -1.12 21.02
CA LEU A 245 3.04 -0.77 20.66
C LEU A 245 3.36 -1.46 19.35
N ASP A 246 3.95 -0.73 18.41
CA ASP A 246 4.29 -1.26 17.10
C ASP A 246 5.67 -0.77 16.67
N GLY A 247 6.51 -1.69 16.19
CA GLY A 247 7.85 -1.41 15.71
C GLY A 247 8.10 -2.03 14.35
N ASN A 248 8.60 -1.25 13.42
CA ASN A 248 8.88 -1.65 12.05
C ASN A 248 10.33 -1.37 11.70
N LEU A 249 10.97 -2.27 10.98
CA LEU A 249 12.36 -2.16 10.54
C LEU A 249 12.50 -2.69 9.11
N TYR A 250 13.06 -1.87 8.24
CA TYR A 250 13.51 -2.25 6.91
C TYR A 250 15.04 -2.17 6.81
N ARG A 251 15.62 -3.10 6.06
CA ARG A 251 16.99 -3.04 5.61
C ARG A 251 17.02 -3.22 4.10
N THR A 252 17.41 -2.17 3.37
CA THR A 252 17.45 -2.14 1.90
C THR A 252 18.89 -2.06 1.43
N ARG A 253 19.23 -2.82 0.40
CA ARG A 253 20.52 -2.76 -0.29
C ARG A 253 20.31 -2.95 -1.78
N ASP A 254 21.17 -2.34 -2.56
CA ASP A 254 21.24 -2.59 -3.99
C ASP A 254 21.50 -4.08 -4.30
N GLN A 255 21.10 -4.48 -5.51
CA GLN A 255 21.37 -5.82 -6.01
C GLN A 255 21.40 -5.84 -7.54
N GLY A 256 22.08 -6.88 -8.10
CA GLY A 256 22.20 -7.09 -9.54
C GLY A 256 22.95 -5.94 -10.23
N GLU A 257 22.34 -5.31 -11.22
CA GLU A 257 22.89 -4.18 -11.97
C GLU A 257 22.85 -2.85 -11.20
N ALA A 258 22.23 -2.81 -10.00
CA ALA A 258 22.06 -1.63 -9.16
C ALA A 258 21.49 -0.44 -9.96
N ARG A 259 20.35 -0.63 -10.66
CA ARG A 259 19.79 0.37 -11.60
C ARG A 259 19.42 1.71 -10.98
N ALA A 260 19.18 1.74 -9.67
CA ALA A 260 18.97 2.99 -8.92
C ALA A 260 20.27 3.58 -8.34
N GLY A 261 21.41 2.95 -8.57
CA GLY A 261 22.69 3.25 -7.94
C GLY A 261 22.92 2.42 -6.69
N GLU A 262 23.99 2.74 -5.95
CA GLU A 262 24.27 2.14 -4.64
C GLU A 262 23.16 2.51 -3.66
N ILE A 263 22.66 1.52 -2.92
CA ILE A 263 21.64 1.69 -1.87
C ILE A 263 22.09 0.94 -0.63
N ASP A 264 22.16 1.62 0.51
CA ASP A 264 22.42 1.03 1.83
C ASP A 264 21.60 1.74 2.91
N THR A 265 20.28 1.50 2.93
CA THR A 265 19.34 2.22 3.78
C THR A 265 18.76 1.31 4.87
N THR A 266 18.71 1.83 6.10
CA THR A 266 17.93 1.26 7.20
C THR A 266 16.82 2.23 7.57
N ALA A 267 15.58 1.80 7.43
CA ALA A 267 14.40 2.61 7.80
C ALA A 267 13.66 1.93 8.95
N TRP A 268 13.33 2.67 10.00
CA TRP A 268 12.60 2.10 11.12
C TRP A 268 11.64 3.09 11.77
N SER A 269 10.61 2.55 12.40
CA SER A 269 9.64 3.34 13.15
C SER A 269 9.20 2.63 14.41
N LEU A 270 8.83 3.43 15.42
CA LEU A 270 8.19 2.97 16.66
C LEU A 270 6.95 3.82 16.89
N SER A 271 5.82 3.18 17.19
CA SER A 271 4.60 3.86 17.57
C SER A 271 3.99 3.30 18.85
N SER A 272 3.30 4.17 19.57
CA SER A 272 2.50 3.83 20.74
C SER A 272 1.14 4.47 20.61
N ARG A 273 0.08 3.65 20.58
CA ARG A 273 -1.31 4.08 20.56
C ARG A 273 -2.00 3.64 21.84
N TYR A 274 -2.64 4.58 22.51
CA TYR A 274 -3.44 4.28 23.70
C TYR A 274 -4.89 4.70 23.51
N ARG A 275 -5.81 3.73 23.63
CA ARG A 275 -7.26 3.94 23.57
C ARG A 275 -7.85 4.05 24.98
N PHE A 276 -8.60 5.12 25.23
CA PHE A 276 -9.30 5.35 26.48
C PHE A 276 -10.72 5.85 26.20
N GLY A 277 -11.69 5.00 26.44
CA GLY A 277 -13.07 5.27 26.06
C GLY A 277 -13.21 5.45 24.55
N VAL A 278 -13.73 6.60 24.12
CA VAL A 278 -13.95 6.96 22.72
C VAL A 278 -12.74 7.64 22.06
N HIS A 279 -11.70 7.87 22.81
CA HIS A 279 -10.50 8.58 22.40
C HIS A 279 -9.35 7.60 22.14
N ALA A 280 -8.49 7.92 21.19
CA ALA A 280 -7.17 7.31 21.09
C ALA A 280 -6.11 8.38 20.78
N LEU A 281 -4.94 8.22 21.40
CA LEU A 281 -3.76 9.03 21.13
C LEU A 281 -2.67 8.13 20.58
N THR A 282 -1.98 8.58 19.53
CA THR A 282 -0.80 7.91 18.97
C THR A 282 0.38 8.86 18.97
N LEU A 283 1.51 8.37 19.44
CA LEU A 283 2.83 8.98 19.28
C LEU A 283 3.66 8.05 18.42
N ALA A 284 4.36 8.59 17.42
CA ALA A 284 5.28 7.80 16.62
C ALA A 284 6.57 8.55 16.34
N TYR A 285 7.63 7.78 16.15
CA TYR A 285 8.93 8.23 15.69
C TYR A 285 9.40 7.34 14.56
N GLN A 286 9.99 7.95 13.53
CA GLN A 286 10.54 7.26 12.37
C GLN A 286 11.91 7.84 12.04
N LYS A 287 12.83 6.99 11.58
CA LYS A 287 14.16 7.38 11.14
C LYS A 287 14.58 6.60 9.90
N ILE A 288 15.22 7.31 9.02
CA ILE A 288 15.93 6.78 7.85
C ILE A 288 17.42 6.95 8.10
N ASP A 289 18.16 5.87 8.09
CA ASP A 289 19.62 5.85 8.17
C ASP A 289 20.17 5.39 6.81
N GLY A 290 20.77 6.28 6.06
CA GLY A 290 21.31 6.08 4.71
C GLY A 290 21.50 7.40 3.99
N ASP A 291 22.33 7.38 2.96
CA ASP A 291 22.59 8.53 2.08
C ASP A 291 21.51 8.68 0.98
N GLU A 292 20.68 7.65 0.80
CA GLU A 292 19.53 7.59 -0.10
C GLU A 292 18.21 7.55 0.67
N PRO A 293 17.09 7.99 0.07
CA PRO A 293 15.77 7.81 0.68
C PRO A 293 15.43 6.33 0.77
N PHE A 294 14.53 5.97 1.68
CA PHE A 294 13.94 4.64 1.68
C PHE A 294 13.06 4.47 0.43
N ASP A 295 13.42 3.51 -0.43
CA ASP A 295 12.72 3.19 -1.68
C ASP A 295 11.76 2.01 -1.51
N PHE A 296 10.66 2.03 -2.26
CA PHE A 296 9.63 0.99 -2.26
C PHE A 296 8.91 0.95 -3.62
N VAL A 297 8.18 -0.13 -3.89
CA VAL A 297 7.40 -0.34 -5.12
C VAL A 297 5.93 -0.49 -4.80
N GLY A 298 5.07 0.10 -5.65
CA GLY A 298 3.62 0.08 -5.46
C GLY A 298 3.13 1.18 -4.51
N GLY A 299 1.83 1.35 -4.45
CA GLY A 299 1.22 2.48 -3.75
C GLY A 299 1.28 2.43 -2.23
N ASP A 300 1.44 1.26 -1.61
CA ASP A 300 1.35 1.07 -0.16
C ASP A 300 2.49 0.25 0.47
N SER A 301 3.56 -0.09 -0.28
CA SER A 301 4.68 -0.91 0.17
C SER A 301 5.63 -0.21 1.16
N ILE A 302 5.09 0.58 2.08
CA ILE A 302 5.83 1.29 3.13
C ILE A 302 5.06 1.24 4.45
N TYR A 303 5.42 0.28 5.32
CA TYR A 303 4.77 0.05 6.61
C TYR A 303 5.50 0.75 7.74
N LEU A 304 5.92 2.00 7.49
CA LEU A 304 6.51 2.88 8.50
C LEU A 304 5.44 3.80 9.09
N ALA A 305 5.55 4.10 10.38
CA ALA A 305 4.51 4.80 11.14
C ALA A 305 4.19 6.21 10.65
N ASN A 306 5.15 6.88 10.01
CA ASN A 306 5.00 8.26 9.52
C ASN A 306 4.82 8.36 8.00
N SER A 307 4.70 7.23 7.27
CA SER A 307 4.16 7.26 5.92
C SER A 307 2.67 7.59 5.98
N ILE A 308 2.29 8.75 5.44
CA ILE A 308 0.93 9.26 5.59
C ILE A 308 0.32 9.69 4.25
N LYS A 309 -0.69 10.55 4.24
CA LYS A 309 -1.52 10.78 3.04
C LYS A 309 -0.77 11.41 1.87
N TYR A 310 0.22 12.26 2.12
CA TYR A 310 0.94 12.96 1.06
C TYR A 310 2.44 12.71 1.10
N ALA A 311 3.05 12.73 2.28
CA ALA A 311 4.48 12.53 2.45
C ALA A 311 4.77 11.24 3.24
N ASP A 312 5.85 10.55 2.87
CA ASP A 312 6.27 9.29 3.50
C ASP A 312 7.32 9.51 4.59
N PHE A 313 7.85 10.73 4.71
CA PHE A 313 8.90 11.08 5.67
C PHE A 313 10.08 10.10 5.58
N ASN A 314 10.49 9.80 4.35
CA ASN A 314 11.45 8.75 4.01
C ASN A 314 12.74 9.29 3.37
N GLY A 315 13.02 10.60 3.49
CA GLY A 315 14.22 11.24 2.97
C GLY A 315 15.52 10.71 3.61
N PRO A 316 16.69 10.86 2.94
CA PRO A 316 17.97 10.41 3.48
C PRO A 316 18.30 11.12 4.80
N GLY A 317 18.69 10.35 5.82
CA GLY A 317 18.98 10.86 7.16
C GLY A 317 17.78 11.32 7.99
N GLU A 318 16.58 11.35 7.43
CA GLU A 318 15.39 11.97 8.02
C GLU A 318 14.99 11.36 9.35
N GLN A 319 14.63 12.25 10.29
CA GLN A 319 13.97 11.93 11.55
C GLN A 319 12.61 12.59 11.57
N SER A 320 11.57 11.85 11.92
CA SER A 320 10.22 12.40 11.96
C SER A 320 9.44 11.96 13.20
N TRP A 321 8.56 12.85 13.68
CA TRP A 321 7.69 12.66 14.83
C TRP A 321 6.23 12.85 14.44
N GLN A 322 5.35 12.00 14.98
CA GLN A 322 3.90 12.09 14.80
C GLN A 322 3.19 12.21 16.14
N LEU A 323 2.19 13.10 16.17
CA LEU A 323 1.11 13.11 17.15
C LEU A 323 -0.21 12.94 16.41
N ARG A 324 -1.00 11.93 16.80
CA ARG A 324 -2.32 11.65 16.22
C ARG A 324 -3.36 11.52 17.33
N TYR A 325 -4.55 12.05 17.04
CA TYR A 325 -5.74 11.93 17.88
C TYR A 325 -6.89 11.37 17.07
N ASP A 326 -7.56 10.35 17.60
CA ASP A 326 -8.78 9.74 17.04
C ASP A 326 -9.93 9.88 18.03
N LEU A 327 -11.14 10.16 17.53
CA LEU A 327 -12.36 10.34 18.30
C LEU A 327 -13.52 9.57 17.64
N ASP A 328 -14.16 8.67 18.39
CA ASP A 328 -15.43 8.05 18.03
C ASP A 328 -16.59 8.90 18.54
N LEU A 329 -17.34 9.51 17.63
CA LEU A 329 -18.47 10.38 17.93
C LEU A 329 -19.78 9.62 18.17
N GLY A 330 -19.76 8.28 18.06
CA GLY A 330 -20.92 7.43 18.34
C GLY A 330 -21.46 7.62 19.77
N ALA A 331 -20.58 7.75 20.75
CA ALA A 331 -20.96 7.99 22.13
C ALA A 331 -21.58 9.39 22.38
N PHE A 332 -21.43 10.31 21.44
CA PHE A 332 -22.04 11.65 21.49
C PHE A 332 -23.36 11.72 20.70
N GLY A 333 -23.94 10.57 20.35
CA GLY A 333 -25.26 10.48 19.71
C GLY A 333 -25.22 10.44 18.18
N VAL A 334 -24.04 10.28 17.55
CA VAL A 334 -23.90 10.15 16.10
C VAL A 334 -23.15 8.84 15.76
N PRO A 335 -23.82 7.69 15.91
CA PRO A 335 -23.20 6.40 15.58
C PRO A 335 -22.67 6.36 14.15
N GLY A 336 -21.45 5.84 13.98
CA GLY A 336 -20.78 5.76 12.67
C GLY A 336 -20.01 7.00 12.26
N LEU A 337 -20.05 8.10 13.08
CA LEU A 337 -19.21 9.27 12.85
C LEU A 337 -17.91 9.17 13.61
N SER A 338 -16.78 9.34 12.92
CA SER A 338 -15.44 9.39 13.51
C SER A 338 -14.66 10.59 12.99
N PHE A 339 -13.77 11.09 13.84
CA PHE A 339 -12.84 12.17 13.52
C PHE A 339 -11.42 11.71 13.82
N MET A 340 -10.47 12.09 12.97
CA MET A 340 -9.04 11.91 13.18
C MET A 340 -8.31 13.20 12.82
N THR A 341 -7.29 13.54 13.58
CA THR A 341 -6.31 14.54 13.16
C THR A 341 -4.92 14.10 13.55
N ARG A 342 -3.94 14.40 12.69
CA ARG A 342 -2.52 14.11 12.96
C ARG A 342 -1.63 15.23 12.44
N TYR A 343 -0.48 15.33 13.08
CA TYR A 343 0.59 16.23 12.70
C TYR A 343 1.90 15.42 12.68
N VAL A 344 2.62 15.49 11.58
CA VAL A 344 3.93 14.87 11.42
C VAL A 344 4.93 15.96 11.04
N ARG A 345 6.13 15.88 11.61
CA ARG A 345 7.24 16.77 11.27
C ARG A 345 8.51 15.97 11.07
N GLY A 346 9.15 16.19 9.91
CA GLY A 346 10.46 15.66 9.53
C GLY A 346 11.54 16.74 9.52
N SER A 347 12.76 16.33 9.83
CA SER A 347 13.98 17.15 9.86
C SER A 347 15.22 16.29 9.60
N ASP A 348 16.37 16.94 9.51
CA ASP A 348 17.69 16.33 9.34
C ASP A 348 17.85 15.57 8.01
N ILE A 349 17.08 15.97 6.98
CA ILE A 349 17.22 15.41 5.64
C ILE A 349 18.51 15.96 5.02
N ASP A 350 19.41 15.05 4.63
CA ASP A 350 20.65 15.39 3.91
C ASP A 350 20.87 14.41 2.75
N GLY A 351 20.59 14.84 1.51
CA GLY A 351 20.81 14.08 0.29
C GLY A 351 22.07 14.46 -0.47
N THR A 352 22.98 15.27 0.13
CA THR A 352 24.20 15.70 -0.54
C THR A 352 25.24 14.59 -0.68
N HIS A 353 25.04 13.48 0.01
CA HIS A 353 25.92 12.30 -0.01
C HIS A 353 25.42 11.21 -0.97
N ALA A 354 24.21 11.37 -1.55
CA ALA A 354 23.69 10.40 -2.50
C ALA A 354 24.62 10.22 -3.70
N PRO A 355 24.83 8.95 -4.17
CA PRO A 355 25.68 8.67 -5.33
C PRO A 355 25.29 9.51 -6.54
N LEU A 356 26.28 10.20 -7.16
CA LEU A 356 26.03 11.14 -8.25
C LEU A 356 25.50 10.50 -9.54
N ASP A 357 25.70 9.21 -9.70
CA ASP A 357 25.23 8.37 -10.82
C ASP A 357 23.96 7.58 -10.47
N GLY A 358 23.44 7.74 -9.24
CA GLY A 358 22.22 7.08 -8.76
C GLY A 358 20.94 7.85 -9.10
N ALA A 359 19.80 7.19 -8.93
CA ALA A 359 18.46 7.73 -9.19
C ALA A 359 18.09 8.89 -8.26
N TYR A 360 18.73 8.99 -7.11
CA TYR A 360 18.43 9.98 -6.06
C TYR A 360 19.33 11.20 -6.07
N ALA A 361 20.32 11.25 -6.98
CA ALA A 361 21.26 12.36 -7.10
C ALA A 361 20.54 13.71 -7.26
N GLY A 362 20.80 14.64 -6.34
CA GLY A 362 20.25 16.00 -6.39
C GLY A 362 18.76 16.14 -6.09
N GLN A 363 18.09 15.09 -5.59
CA GLN A 363 16.69 15.17 -5.17
C GLN A 363 16.51 15.92 -3.84
N TYR A 364 17.48 15.86 -2.95
CA TYR A 364 17.46 16.49 -1.63
C TYR A 364 18.68 17.38 -1.45
N GLY A 365 18.52 18.46 -0.67
CA GLY A 365 19.61 19.33 -0.23
C GLY A 365 20.20 18.91 1.14
N ALA A 366 20.91 19.82 1.80
CA ALA A 366 21.67 19.55 3.02
C ALA A 366 20.89 19.75 4.34
N ASP A 367 19.74 20.41 4.34
CA ASP A 367 18.97 20.78 5.56
C ASP A 367 17.48 20.69 5.27
N GLY A 368 17.05 19.57 4.70
CA GLY A 368 15.66 19.33 4.37
C GLY A 368 14.80 19.16 5.63
N ARG A 369 13.64 19.80 5.60
CA ARG A 369 12.63 19.70 6.66
C ARG A 369 11.24 19.99 6.12
N HIS A 370 10.26 19.26 6.63
CA HIS A 370 8.86 19.45 6.27
C HIS A 370 7.91 19.02 7.37
N TRP A 371 6.64 19.33 7.18
CA TRP A 371 5.58 18.86 8.03
C TRP A 371 4.30 18.62 7.23
N GLU A 372 3.49 17.71 7.74
CA GLU A 372 2.16 17.44 7.23
C GLU A 372 1.14 17.42 8.36
N ARG A 373 -0.04 17.99 8.10
CA ARG A 373 -1.21 17.91 8.98
C ARG A 373 -2.38 17.36 8.20
N ASP A 374 -2.98 16.29 8.70
CA ASP A 374 -4.20 15.69 8.19
C ASP A 374 -5.34 15.86 9.18
N SER A 375 -6.55 16.01 8.64
CA SER A 375 -7.80 15.96 9.40
C SER A 375 -8.84 15.23 8.57
N ASP A 376 -9.42 14.18 9.16
CA ASP A 376 -10.40 13.29 8.53
C ASP A 376 -11.71 13.31 9.31
N LEU A 377 -12.81 13.39 8.59
CA LEU A 377 -14.15 13.17 9.11
C LEU A 377 -14.80 12.05 8.27
N ARG A 378 -15.18 10.97 8.92
CA ARG A 378 -15.82 9.82 8.24
C ARG A 378 -17.14 9.49 8.91
N TYR A 379 -18.18 9.32 8.09
CA TYR A 379 -19.49 8.87 8.53
C TYR A 379 -19.91 7.64 7.74
N VAL A 380 -20.36 6.60 8.45
CA VAL A 380 -20.93 5.38 7.84
C VAL A 380 -22.38 5.26 8.28
N VAL A 381 -23.30 5.18 7.33
CA VAL A 381 -24.73 5.01 7.59
C VAL A 381 -24.99 3.67 8.25
N GLN A 382 -25.61 3.68 9.44
CA GLN A 382 -25.74 2.50 10.30
C GLN A 382 -26.96 1.63 9.98
N SER A 383 -27.98 2.15 9.32
CA SER A 383 -29.22 1.44 9.08
C SER A 383 -30.02 2.03 7.93
N GLY A 384 -31.10 1.34 7.54
CA GLY A 384 -32.01 1.75 6.44
C GLY A 384 -31.49 1.37 5.04
N PRO A 385 -32.11 1.90 3.97
CA PRO A 385 -31.78 1.53 2.59
C PRO A 385 -30.36 1.92 2.15
N ALA A 386 -29.77 2.91 2.82
CA ALA A 386 -28.40 3.38 2.56
C ALA A 386 -27.38 2.86 3.61
N LYS A 387 -27.71 1.78 4.32
CA LYS A 387 -26.78 1.17 5.27
C LYS A 387 -25.46 0.86 4.57
N ASP A 388 -24.34 1.08 5.28
CA ASP A 388 -22.96 0.93 4.81
C ASP A 388 -22.49 1.99 3.79
N LEU A 389 -23.33 2.97 3.40
CA LEU A 389 -22.88 4.16 2.68
C LEU A 389 -21.85 4.91 3.54
N SER A 390 -20.66 5.12 3.01
CA SER A 390 -19.56 5.84 3.67
C SER A 390 -19.37 7.22 3.05
N LEU A 391 -19.27 8.25 3.88
CA LEU A 391 -18.91 9.61 3.50
C LEU A 391 -17.57 9.91 4.16
N HIS A 392 -16.55 10.27 3.40
CA HIS A 392 -15.23 10.61 3.91
C HIS A 392 -14.80 11.98 3.38
N PHE A 393 -14.52 12.89 4.30
CA PHE A 393 -13.93 14.19 4.04
C PHE A 393 -12.54 14.24 4.68
N SER A 394 -11.53 14.63 3.90
CA SER A 394 -10.16 14.73 4.40
C SER A 394 -9.50 16.00 3.89
N GLN A 395 -8.79 16.68 4.78
CA GLN A 395 -7.99 17.87 4.48
C GLN A 395 -6.55 17.59 4.89
N VAL A 396 -5.63 17.86 3.95
CA VAL A 396 -4.18 17.71 4.13
C VAL A 396 -3.51 19.04 3.87
N SER A 397 -2.55 19.42 4.71
CA SER A 397 -1.64 20.54 4.46
C SER A 397 -0.22 20.06 4.64
N HIS A 398 0.62 20.24 3.63
CA HIS A 398 2.05 19.95 3.67
C HIS A 398 2.86 21.22 3.37
N ARG A 399 3.94 21.42 4.11
CA ARG A 399 4.90 22.53 3.91
C ARG A 399 6.31 22.03 4.20
N GLY A 400 7.25 22.46 3.36
CA GLY A 400 8.68 22.17 3.50
C GLY A 400 9.58 23.29 3.03
N ASN A 401 10.88 23.12 3.21
CA ASN A 401 11.88 24.01 2.62
C ASN A 401 12.35 23.47 1.25
N ALA A 402 13.27 24.19 0.60
CA ALA A 402 13.74 23.84 -0.74
C ALA A 402 14.67 22.60 -0.79
N ASP A 403 15.13 22.12 0.37
CA ASP A 403 16.07 21.00 0.46
C ASP A 403 15.37 19.62 0.52
N GLN A 404 14.02 19.59 0.34
CA GLN A 404 13.24 18.37 0.21
C GLN A 404 12.30 18.47 -1.03
N PRO A 405 11.97 17.36 -1.73
CA PRO A 405 11.32 17.40 -3.04
C PRO A 405 9.80 17.60 -3.00
N ALA A 406 9.14 17.33 -1.87
CA ALA A 406 7.69 17.41 -1.79
C ALA A 406 7.19 18.86 -1.81
N ASN A 407 6.13 19.15 -2.58
CA ASN A 407 5.61 20.49 -2.75
C ASN A 407 4.83 20.97 -1.51
N ASP A 408 4.78 22.29 -1.31
CA ASP A 408 3.83 22.93 -0.42
C ASP A 408 2.42 22.84 -1.01
N ILE A 409 1.54 22.10 -0.36
CA ILE A 409 0.18 21.87 -0.84
C ILE A 409 -0.89 22.05 0.24
N ASP A 410 -2.10 22.39 -0.20
CA ASP A 410 -3.33 22.08 0.51
C ASP A 410 -4.16 21.15 -0.36
N ARG A 411 -4.59 20.02 0.22
CA ARG A 411 -5.31 18.97 -0.51
C ARG A 411 -6.62 18.67 0.17
N LEU A 412 -7.65 18.46 -0.64
CA LEU A 412 -9.00 18.13 -0.20
C LEU A 412 -9.45 16.83 -0.86
N TYR A 413 -9.98 15.93 -0.06
CA TYR A 413 -10.61 14.69 -0.49
C TYR A 413 -12.08 14.70 -0.08
N MET A 414 -12.98 14.36 -1.00
CA MET A 414 -14.35 14.00 -0.70
C MET A 414 -14.66 12.68 -1.38
N ILE A 415 -14.94 11.67 -0.58
CA ILE A 415 -15.16 10.30 -1.08
C ILE A 415 -16.51 9.81 -0.56
N VAL A 416 -17.32 9.31 -1.48
CA VAL A 416 -18.58 8.64 -1.15
C VAL A 416 -18.51 7.23 -1.69
N GLU A 417 -18.67 6.23 -0.81
CA GLU A 417 -18.59 4.83 -1.20
C GLU A 417 -19.86 4.09 -0.79
N TYR A 418 -20.35 3.25 -1.68
CA TYR A 418 -21.47 2.37 -1.40
C TYR A 418 -21.16 0.95 -1.85
N PRO A 419 -20.88 0.03 -0.89
CA PRO A 419 -20.60 -1.36 -1.20
C PRO A 419 -21.89 -2.16 -1.37
N LEU A 420 -21.95 -2.97 -2.42
CA LEU A 420 -22.90 -4.05 -2.60
C LEU A 420 -22.14 -5.37 -2.61
N LYS A 421 -22.65 -6.38 -1.96
CA LYS A 421 -22.01 -7.70 -1.90
C LYS A 421 -23.04 -8.80 -1.73
N GLY A 422 -22.72 -10.00 -2.20
CA GLY A 422 -23.54 -11.18 -2.05
C GLY A 422 -22.72 -12.45 -2.20
N VAL A 423 -23.35 -13.58 -1.94
CA VAL A 423 -22.85 -14.93 -2.21
C VAL A 423 -23.64 -15.52 -3.38
N PHE A 424 -23.04 -16.47 -4.10
CA PHE A 424 -23.70 -17.17 -5.20
C PHE A 424 -24.63 -18.28 -4.71
#